data_ebfb961a2a94e010d068bb520642e95b
#
_entry.id   ebfb961a2a94e010d068bb520642e95b
#
_cell.length_a   1.000
_cell.length_b   1.000
_cell.length_c   1.000
_cell.angle_alpha   90.00
_cell.angle_beta   90.00
_cell.angle_gamma   90.00
#
_symmetry.space_group_name_H-M   'P 1'
#
loop_
_entity.id
_entity.type
_entity.pdbx_description
1 polymer ?
#
loop_
_entity_poly.entity_id
_entity_poly.type
_entity_poly.pdbx_seq_one_letter_code
_entity_poly.pdbx_strand_id
1 'polypeptide(L)'
;FLVPYFTNFTGRAIFLDASDMLMLANIDNLSKLFDPTKAVQVVKHEYQTKHPKKYIGTPMESANRDYPRKNWSSLILWNCDHLRNKVLTPEFVDDHSGAELHRFNWLPDSLIGELPKEWNVLVGEQENKNAKIAHYTLGIPEFDHYKDCDFSKQWFNTKSRMMNGLIKMRELVDG
;
A
#
# COMPACT_ATOMS: atom_id res chain seq x y z
N PHE A 1 3.91 -4.91 -10.10
CA PHE A 1 5.30 -4.43 -10.32
C PHE A 1 5.51 -3.77 -11.69
N LEU A 2 4.51 -3.79 -12.59
CA LEU A 2 4.59 -3.21 -13.94
C LEU A 2 4.38 -1.68 -14.00
N VAL A 3 4.35 -0.97 -12.87
CA VAL A 3 4.14 0.48 -12.86
C VAL A 3 5.15 1.23 -13.75
N PRO A 4 6.47 0.97 -13.68
CA PRO A 4 7.42 1.61 -14.58
C PRO A 4 7.17 1.30 -16.06
N TYR A 5 6.79 0.06 -16.39
CA TYR A 5 6.45 -0.35 -17.74
C TYR A 5 5.24 0.43 -18.29
N PHE A 6 4.16 0.54 -17.53
CA PHE A 6 2.96 1.28 -17.93
C PHE A 6 3.18 2.78 -18.10
N THR A 7 4.20 3.35 -17.47
CA THR A 7 4.61 4.74 -17.66
C THR A 7 5.66 4.92 -18.77
N ASN A 8 5.91 3.88 -19.57
CA ASN A 8 7.01 3.83 -20.55
C ASN A 8 8.36 4.15 -19.91
N PHE A 9 8.58 3.71 -18.69
CA PHE A 9 9.79 3.95 -17.89
C PHE A 9 10.14 5.44 -17.77
N THR A 10 9.14 6.30 -17.62
CA THR A 10 9.35 7.75 -17.49
C THR A 10 8.62 8.31 -16.27
N GLY A 11 9.23 9.34 -15.65
CA GLY A 11 8.65 10.08 -14.55
C GLY A 11 8.60 9.31 -13.24
N ARG A 12 7.61 9.60 -12.43
CA ARG A 12 7.39 9.00 -11.11
C ARG A 12 5.93 8.59 -10.92
N ALA A 13 5.71 7.59 -10.09
CA ALA A 13 4.37 7.10 -9.77
C ALA A 13 4.27 6.68 -8.30
N ILE A 14 3.05 6.66 -7.77
CA ILE A 14 2.73 6.10 -6.46
C ILE A 14 1.89 4.86 -6.68
N PHE A 15 2.29 3.76 -6.08
CA PHE A 15 1.50 2.54 -5.99
C PHE A 15 0.99 2.35 -4.56
N LEU A 16 -0.25 1.92 -4.41
CA LEU A 16 -0.92 1.63 -3.15
C LEU A 16 -1.68 0.31 -3.27
N ASP A 17 -1.71 -0.49 -2.22
CA ASP A 17 -2.68 -1.57 -2.08
C ASP A 17 -4.07 -0.96 -1.92
N ALA A 18 -4.92 -1.10 -2.95
CA ALA A 18 -6.09 -0.25 -3.14
C ALA A 18 -7.28 -0.57 -2.21
N SER A 19 -7.41 -1.80 -1.71
CA SER A 19 -8.64 -2.25 -1.03
C SER A 19 -8.64 -2.09 0.48
N ASP A 20 -7.47 -1.95 1.10
CA ASP A 20 -7.29 -1.95 2.56
C ASP A 20 -6.50 -0.75 3.09
N MET A 21 -6.37 0.32 2.29
CA MET A 21 -5.72 1.56 2.69
C MET A 21 -6.68 2.74 2.78
N LEU A 22 -6.63 3.47 3.89
CA LEU A 22 -7.39 4.71 4.10
C LEU A 22 -6.45 5.91 4.08
N MET A 23 -6.69 6.83 3.14
CA MET A 23 -5.97 8.10 3.05
C MET A 23 -6.47 9.07 4.12
N LEU A 24 -5.57 9.52 5.00
CA LEU A 24 -5.83 10.47 6.08
C LEU A 24 -5.14 11.83 5.84
N ALA A 25 -4.29 11.93 4.83
CA ALA A 25 -3.59 13.15 4.45
C ALA A 25 -3.59 13.35 2.92
N ASN A 26 -3.20 14.55 2.47
CA ASN A 26 -3.07 14.82 1.05
C ASN A 26 -1.87 14.05 0.46
N ILE A 27 -2.13 13.26 -0.59
CA ILE A 27 -1.13 12.44 -1.29
C ILE A 27 0.00 13.26 -1.92
N ASP A 28 -0.25 14.54 -2.27
CA ASP A 28 0.79 15.42 -2.79
C ASP A 28 1.96 15.59 -1.82
N ASN A 29 1.70 15.47 -0.51
CA ASN A 29 2.76 15.53 0.50
C ASN A 29 3.68 14.31 0.46
N LEU A 30 3.18 13.13 0.05
CA LEU A 30 3.99 11.95 -0.20
C LEU A 30 4.86 12.16 -1.43
N SER A 31 4.31 12.71 -2.52
CA SER A 31 5.05 12.95 -3.76
C SER A 31 6.23 13.93 -3.59
N LYS A 32 6.16 14.84 -2.61
CA LYS A 32 7.25 15.79 -2.27
C LYS A 32 8.45 15.13 -1.61
N LEU A 33 8.30 13.90 -1.10
CA LEU A 33 9.38 13.12 -0.49
C LEU A 33 10.23 12.37 -1.52
N PHE A 34 9.98 12.57 -2.81
CA PHE A 34 10.70 11.89 -3.87
C PHE A 34 12.20 12.19 -3.84
N ASP A 35 13.01 11.11 -3.78
CA ASP A 35 14.46 11.14 -3.89
C ASP A 35 14.86 10.53 -5.25
N PRO A 36 15.38 11.34 -6.20
CA PRO A 36 15.75 10.86 -7.53
C PRO A 36 16.94 9.90 -7.53
N THR A 37 17.69 9.78 -6.43
CA THR A 37 18.81 8.82 -6.30
C THR A 37 18.35 7.40 -6.00
N LYS A 38 17.07 7.20 -5.67
CA LYS A 38 16.48 5.89 -5.35
C LYS A 38 15.68 5.36 -6.53
N ALA A 39 15.69 4.04 -6.69
CA ALA A 39 14.83 3.37 -7.67
C ALA A 39 13.38 3.26 -7.18
N VAL A 40 13.22 3.00 -5.89
CA VAL A 40 11.94 3.00 -5.16
C VAL A 40 12.13 3.60 -3.78
N GLN A 41 11.05 4.15 -3.22
CA GLN A 41 10.99 4.51 -1.80
C GLN A 41 9.76 3.84 -1.17
N VAL A 42 9.95 3.23 0.00
CA VAL A 42 8.94 2.45 0.71
C VAL A 42 8.99 2.75 2.20
N VAL A 43 7.93 2.45 2.93
CA VAL A 43 8.02 2.40 4.39
C VAL A 43 8.67 1.07 4.77
N LYS A 44 9.87 1.13 5.36
CA LYS A 44 10.62 -0.05 5.81
C LYS A 44 10.07 -0.54 7.14
N HIS A 45 9.10 -1.45 7.08
CA HIS A 45 8.54 -2.06 8.27
C HIS A 45 9.53 -3.07 8.87
N GLU A 46 9.84 -2.88 10.15
CA GLU A 46 10.61 -3.81 10.96
C GLU A 46 9.76 -4.22 12.16
N TYR A 47 9.06 -5.34 12.06
CA TYR A 47 8.20 -5.85 13.13
C TYR A 47 8.00 -7.36 12.98
N GLN A 48 7.56 -7.98 14.08
CA GLN A 48 7.02 -9.34 14.09
C GLN A 48 5.54 -9.26 14.40
N THR A 49 4.71 -9.98 13.63
CA THR A 49 3.27 -9.95 13.85
C THR A 49 2.89 -10.53 15.20
N LYS A 50 2.00 -9.86 15.91
CA LYS A 50 1.36 -10.34 17.14
C LYS A 50 0.08 -11.13 16.86
N HIS A 51 -0.35 -11.15 15.60
CA HIS A 51 -1.60 -11.74 15.15
C HIS A 51 -1.33 -12.93 14.23
N PRO A 52 -1.52 -14.18 14.70
CA PRO A 52 -1.21 -15.37 13.91
C PRO A 52 -2.15 -15.59 12.72
N LYS A 53 -3.28 -14.89 12.70
CA LYS A 53 -4.29 -14.93 11.62
C LYS A 53 -4.69 -13.53 11.19
N LYS A 54 -5.16 -13.42 9.97
CA LYS A 54 -5.79 -12.23 9.38
C LYS A 54 -7.13 -12.58 8.73
N TYR A 55 -7.97 -11.56 8.53
CA TYR A 55 -9.32 -11.68 7.98
C TYR A 55 -10.21 -12.62 8.80
N ILE A 56 -10.05 -12.60 10.15
CA ILE A 56 -10.77 -13.46 11.09
C ILE A 56 -12.29 -13.32 10.91
N GLY A 57 -12.98 -14.46 10.85
CA GLY A 57 -14.43 -14.51 10.70
C GLY A 57 -14.92 -14.25 9.27
N THR A 58 -14.04 -14.24 8.28
CA THR A 58 -14.39 -14.09 6.86
C THR A 58 -13.97 -15.34 6.06
N PRO A 59 -14.52 -15.54 4.85
CA PRO A 59 -14.07 -16.61 3.94
C PRO A 59 -12.58 -16.48 3.52
N MET A 60 -11.95 -15.32 3.76
CA MET A 60 -10.54 -15.05 3.46
C MET A 60 -9.61 -15.32 4.65
N GLU A 61 -10.13 -15.82 5.78
CA GLU A 61 -9.32 -16.09 6.97
C GLU A 61 -8.09 -16.92 6.59
N SER A 62 -6.91 -16.44 6.97
CA SER A 62 -5.64 -17.06 6.61
C SER A 62 -4.57 -16.82 7.66
N ALA A 63 -3.51 -17.66 7.62
CA ALA A 63 -2.35 -17.48 8.48
C ALA A 63 -1.63 -16.16 8.16
N ASN A 64 -1.26 -15.41 9.19
CA ASN A 64 -0.44 -14.22 9.10
C ASN A 64 1.00 -14.58 9.48
N ARG A 65 1.86 -14.80 8.49
CA ARG A 65 3.25 -15.22 8.68
C ARG A 65 4.20 -14.05 8.48
N ASP A 66 5.28 -14.05 9.23
CA ASP A 66 6.39 -13.13 9.00
C ASP A 66 7.28 -13.60 7.85
N TYR A 67 7.77 -12.63 7.08
CA TYR A 67 8.73 -12.83 5.99
C TYR A 67 9.57 -11.56 5.80
N PRO A 68 10.78 -11.67 5.19
CA PRO A 68 11.63 -10.51 4.95
C PRO A 68 10.94 -9.42 4.15
N ARG A 69 11.08 -8.16 4.57
CA ARG A 69 10.47 -6.97 3.93
C ARG A 69 8.94 -7.01 3.84
N LYS A 70 8.31 -7.63 4.83
CA LYS A 70 6.86 -7.74 4.92
C LYS A 70 6.21 -6.34 4.83
N ASN A 71 5.20 -6.20 3.95
CA ASN A 71 4.46 -4.98 3.67
C ASN A 71 5.26 -3.79 3.11
N TRP A 72 6.55 -3.96 2.73
CA TRP A 72 7.29 -2.88 2.09
C TRP A 72 6.69 -2.49 0.74
N SER A 73 6.21 -3.45 -0.03
CA SER A 73 5.66 -3.23 -1.37
C SER A 73 4.20 -2.77 -1.40
N SER A 74 3.55 -2.61 -0.26
CA SER A 74 2.16 -2.16 -0.20
C SER A 74 1.99 -0.66 -0.48
N LEU A 75 3.03 0.14 -0.25
CA LEU A 75 3.16 1.52 -0.66
C LEU A 75 4.52 1.71 -1.32
N ILE A 76 4.54 2.13 -2.58
CA ILE A 76 5.78 2.37 -3.32
C ILE A 76 5.71 3.73 -4.02
N LEU A 77 6.67 4.59 -3.73
CA LEU A 77 6.96 5.77 -4.54
C LEU A 77 8.04 5.39 -5.56
N TRP A 78 7.62 5.25 -6.81
CA TRP A 78 8.44 4.79 -7.93
C TRP A 78 9.21 5.92 -8.58
N ASN A 79 10.50 5.70 -8.83
CA ASN A 79 11.27 6.41 -9.82
C ASN A 79 11.24 5.60 -11.13
N CYS A 80 10.26 5.88 -11.97
CA CYS A 80 10.06 5.10 -13.20
C CYS A 80 11.22 5.28 -14.21
N ASP A 81 11.92 6.43 -14.18
CA ASP A 81 13.09 6.70 -15.02
C ASP A 81 14.35 5.93 -14.60
N HIS A 82 14.39 5.39 -13.38
CA HIS A 82 15.60 4.79 -12.84
C HIS A 82 16.00 3.54 -13.64
N LEU A 83 17.27 3.47 -14.07
CA LEU A 83 17.78 2.41 -14.95
C LEU A 83 17.52 1.00 -14.44
N ARG A 84 17.59 0.77 -13.13
CA ARG A 84 17.32 -0.54 -12.51
C ARG A 84 15.86 -0.98 -12.63
N ASN A 85 14.93 -0.06 -12.79
CA ASN A 85 13.52 -0.39 -12.97
C ASN A 85 13.16 -0.74 -14.42
N LYS A 86 14.06 -0.50 -15.38
CA LYS A 86 13.83 -0.87 -16.80
C LYS A 86 13.79 -2.38 -17.06
N VAL A 87 14.21 -3.19 -16.09
CA VAL A 87 14.07 -4.66 -16.17
C VAL A 87 12.63 -5.13 -15.94
N LEU A 88 11.76 -4.29 -15.34
CA LEU A 88 10.39 -4.67 -14.97
C LEU A 88 9.46 -4.67 -16.20
N THR A 89 9.71 -5.59 -17.11
CA THR A 89 8.84 -5.91 -18.25
C THR A 89 7.83 -7.00 -17.88
N PRO A 90 6.75 -7.23 -18.65
CA PRO A 90 5.85 -8.35 -18.42
C PRO A 90 6.59 -9.68 -18.30
N GLU A 91 7.55 -9.96 -19.18
CA GLU A 91 8.33 -11.21 -19.20
C GLU A 91 9.14 -11.35 -17.90
N PHE A 92 9.81 -10.28 -17.46
CA PHE A 92 10.57 -10.30 -16.19
C PHE A 92 9.65 -10.60 -15.00
N VAL A 93 8.46 -9.99 -14.97
CA VAL A 93 7.50 -10.18 -13.84
C VAL A 93 6.93 -11.60 -13.87
N ASP A 94 6.67 -12.18 -15.05
CA ASP A 94 6.16 -13.54 -15.21
C ASP A 94 7.22 -14.60 -14.81
N ASP A 95 8.50 -14.31 -15.05
CA ASP A 95 9.61 -15.22 -14.74
C ASP A 95 10.03 -15.21 -13.26
N HIS A 96 9.53 -14.25 -12.45
CA HIS A 96 9.91 -14.09 -11.04
C HIS A 96 8.76 -14.43 -10.09
N SER A 97 9.09 -15.08 -8.98
CA SER A 97 8.10 -15.35 -7.93
C SER A 97 7.61 -14.07 -7.26
N GLY A 98 6.36 -14.08 -6.76
CA GLY A 98 5.85 -12.98 -5.97
C GLY A 98 6.76 -12.63 -4.77
N ALA A 99 7.41 -13.63 -4.15
CA ALA A 99 8.34 -13.39 -3.04
C ALA A 99 9.57 -12.59 -3.48
N GLU A 100 10.12 -12.83 -4.65
CA GLU A 100 11.27 -12.08 -5.20
C GLU A 100 10.87 -10.65 -5.53
N LEU A 101 9.72 -10.47 -6.18
CA LEU A 101 9.19 -9.16 -6.54
C LEU A 101 8.85 -8.32 -5.29
N HIS A 102 8.12 -8.87 -4.32
CA HIS A 102 7.77 -8.16 -3.09
C HIS A 102 8.98 -7.81 -2.20
N ARG A 103 10.09 -8.53 -2.36
CA ARG A 103 11.36 -8.23 -1.69
C ARG A 103 12.27 -7.31 -2.48
N PHE A 104 11.86 -6.85 -3.66
CA PHE A 104 12.68 -5.99 -4.54
C PHE A 104 14.04 -6.62 -4.89
N ASN A 105 14.08 -7.93 -5.15
CA ASN A 105 15.35 -8.66 -5.35
C ASN A 105 16.16 -8.19 -6.57
N TRP A 106 15.57 -7.43 -7.50
CA TRP A 106 16.29 -6.79 -8.62
C TRP A 106 17.06 -5.53 -8.21
N LEU A 107 16.87 -5.04 -6.96
CA LEU A 107 17.52 -3.83 -6.44
C LEU A 107 18.50 -4.15 -5.32
N PRO A 108 19.68 -3.53 -5.30
CA PRO A 108 20.50 -3.47 -4.10
C PRO A 108 19.82 -2.57 -3.04
N ASP A 109 20.05 -2.86 -1.76
CA ASP A 109 19.43 -2.15 -0.62
C ASP A 109 19.65 -0.63 -0.66
N SER A 110 20.78 -0.19 -1.18
CA SER A 110 21.14 1.23 -1.33
C SER A 110 20.20 2.00 -2.27
N LEU A 111 19.51 1.31 -3.17
CA LEU A 111 18.54 1.91 -4.10
C LEU A 111 17.10 1.85 -3.63
N ILE A 112 16.83 1.22 -2.47
CA ILE A 112 15.54 1.21 -1.81
C ILE A 112 15.55 2.29 -0.74
N GLY A 113 14.96 3.45 -1.03
CA GLY A 113 14.82 4.56 -0.10
C GLY A 113 13.76 4.30 0.97
N GLU A 114 13.82 5.07 2.06
CA GLU A 114 12.88 4.97 3.17
C GLU A 114 11.90 6.14 3.16
N LEU A 115 10.63 5.85 3.36
CA LEU A 115 9.56 6.82 3.61
C LEU A 115 9.24 6.86 5.11
N PRO A 116 8.81 8.01 5.63
CA PRO A 116 8.36 8.13 7.01
C PRO A 116 7.22 7.15 7.35
N LYS A 117 7.27 6.56 8.55
CA LYS A 117 6.37 5.47 9.00
C LYS A 117 4.89 5.84 8.99
N GLU A 118 4.56 7.11 9.17
CA GLU A 118 3.17 7.60 9.14
C GLU A 118 2.49 7.45 7.77
N TRP A 119 3.24 7.23 6.69
CA TRP A 119 2.68 7.02 5.36
C TRP A 119 2.18 5.59 5.09
N ASN A 120 2.45 4.65 5.98
CA ASN A 120 1.93 3.27 5.87
C ASN A 120 1.81 2.64 7.25
N VAL A 121 0.85 3.10 8.06
CA VAL A 121 0.66 2.61 9.43
C VAL A 121 -0.16 1.33 9.41
N LEU A 122 0.45 0.22 9.82
CA LEU A 122 -0.19 -1.09 9.86
C LEU A 122 -1.13 -1.16 11.08
N VAL A 123 -2.42 -1.03 10.83
CA VAL A 123 -3.45 -1.00 11.89
C VAL A 123 -3.48 -2.33 12.65
N GLY A 124 -3.41 -2.25 13.97
CA GLY A 124 -3.35 -3.40 14.89
C GLY A 124 -1.95 -3.99 15.08
N GLU A 125 -0.99 -3.69 14.20
CA GLU A 125 0.41 -4.15 14.32
C GLU A 125 1.32 -3.04 14.85
N GLN A 126 1.03 -1.79 14.54
CA GLN A 126 1.84 -0.62 14.89
C GLN A 126 0.96 0.49 15.47
N GLU A 127 1.42 1.09 16.55
CA GLU A 127 0.78 2.27 17.12
C GLU A 127 1.34 3.54 16.47
N ASN A 128 0.51 4.30 15.79
CA ASN A 128 0.86 5.63 15.31
C ASN A 128 -0.38 6.50 15.12
N LYS A 129 -0.61 7.42 16.06
CA LYS A 129 -1.76 8.34 16.03
C LYS A 129 -1.68 9.39 14.92
N ASN A 130 -0.50 9.58 14.32
CA ASN A 130 -0.25 10.55 13.26
C ASN A 130 -0.27 9.91 11.86
N ALA A 131 -0.98 8.79 11.69
CA ALA A 131 -1.08 8.12 10.42
C ALA A 131 -1.54 9.07 9.30
N LYS A 132 -0.84 9.07 8.19
CA LYS A 132 -1.21 9.72 6.93
C LYS A 132 -1.90 8.74 6.00
N ILE A 133 -1.56 7.46 6.12
CA ILE A 133 -2.29 6.33 5.54
C ILE A 133 -2.42 5.25 6.62
N ALA A 134 -3.65 4.81 6.88
CA ALA A 134 -3.95 3.66 7.71
C ALA A 134 -4.12 2.43 6.80
N HIS A 135 -3.36 1.37 7.07
CA HIS A 135 -3.33 0.14 6.29
C HIS A 135 -3.87 -1.03 7.12
N TYR A 136 -4.99 -1.59 6.72
CA TYR A 136 -5.74 -2.61 7.46
C TYR A 136 -5.32 -4.03 7.05
N THR A 137 -4.04 -4.35 7.17
CA THR A 137 -3.46 -5.66 6.74
C THR A 137 -4.07 -6.87 7.42
N LEU A 138 -4.65 -6.70 8.61
CA LEU A 138 -5.32 -7.75 9.37
C LEU A 138 -6.76 -7.95 8.93
N GLY A 139 -7.42 -6.88 8.47
CA GLY A 139 -8.82 -6.84 8.04
C GLY A 139 -9.41 -5.46 8.19
N ILE A 140 -10.27 -5.08 7.26
CA ILE A 140 -10.90 -3.75 7.20
C ILE A 140 -12.03 -3.60 8.22
N PRO A 141 -12.41 -2.37 8.62
CA PRO A 141 -13.50 -2.11 9.57
C PRO A 141 -14.89 -2.63 9.16
N GLU A 142 -15.08 -3.00 7.89
CA GLU A 142 -16.31 -3.63 7.41
C GLU A 142 -16.54 -5.02 8.01
N PHE A 143 -15.49 -5.72 8.39
CA PHE A 143 -15.60 -7.05 8.99
C PHE A 143 -15.85 -6.94 10.49
N ASP A 144 -16.81 -7.68 11.01
CA ASP A 144 -17.26 -7.61 12.40
C ASP A 144 -16.13 -7.66 13.43
N HIS A 145 -15.13 -8.50 13.19
CA HIS A 145 -13.97 -8.64 14.07
C HIS A 145 -13.12 -7.36 14.18
N TYR A 146 -13.14 -6.50 13.14
CA TYR A 146 -12.27 -5.32 13.03
C TYR A 146 -13.03 -3.98 13.08
N LYS A 147 -14.35 -3.99 13.31
CA LYS A 147 -15.21 -2.79 13.26
C LYS A 147 -14.80 -1.67 14.22
N ASP A 148 -14.14 -2.01 15.33
CA ASP A 148 -13.72 -1.07 16.37
C ASP A 148 -12.18 -0.83 16.37
N CYS A 149 -11.46 -1.22 15.31
CA CYS A 149 -10.03 -0.98 15.20
C CYS A 149 -9.70 0.50 15.02
N ASP A 150 -8.40 0.85 15.13
CA ASP A 150 -7.95 2.23 14.95
C ASP A 150 -8.40 2.79 13.59
N PHE A 151 -8.76 4.07 13.57
CA PHE A 151 -9.27 4.80 12.40
C PHE A 151 -10.57 4.25 11.78
N SER A 152 -11.28 3.32 12.45
CA SER A 152 -12.54 2.76 11.95
C SER A 152 -13.60 3.83 11.69
N LYS A 153 -13.73 4.83 12.58
CA LYS A 153 -14.66 5.97 12.39
C LYS A 153 -14.38 6.75 11.10
N GLN A 154 -13.11 7.03 10.83
CA GLN A 154 -12.69 7.72 9.61
C GLN A 154 -12.98 6.85 8.37
N TRP A 155 -12.77 5.54 8.48
CA TRP A 155 -13.06 4.59 7.41
C TRP A 155 -14.55 4.58 7.06
N PHE A 156 -15.45 4.42 8.06
CA PHE A 156 -16.91 4.46 7.84
C PHE A 156 -17.39 5.80 7.30
N ASN A 157 -16.84 6.93 7.78
CA ASN A 157 -17.15 8.25 7.25
C ASN A 157 -16.75 8.37 5.78
N THR A 158 -15.57 7.88 5.40
CA THR A 158 -15.09 7.90 4.01
C THR A 158 -15.95 7.02 3.13
N LYS A 159 -16.29 5.81 3.57
CA LYS A 159 -17.21 4.91 2.86
C LYS A 159 -18.57 5.58 2.63
N SER A 160 -19.17 6.19 3.66
CA SER A 160 -20.45 6.89 3.54
C SER A 160 -20.40 8.03 2.52
N ARG A 161 -19.34 8.85 2.55
CA ARG A 161 -19.15 9.95 1.58
C ARG A 161 -19.00 9.44 0.15
N MET A 162 -18.25 8.36 -0.05
CA MET A 162 -18.08 7.72 -1.35
C MET A 162 -19.41 7.19 -1.88
N MET A 163 -20.18 6.47 -1.06
CA MET A 163 -21.49 5.95 -1.46
C MET A 163 -22.48 7.04 -1.82
N ASN A 164 -22.55 8.11 -1.03
CA ASN A 164 -23.40 9.26 -1.33
C ASN A 164 -22.97 9.98 -2.65
N GLY A 165 -21.67 10.04 -2.93
CA GLY A 165 -21.15 10.56 -4.18
C GLY A 165 -21.57 9.72 -5.40
N LEU A 166 -21.48 8.39 -5.27
CA LEU A 166 -21.90 7.45 -6.32
C LEU A 166 -23.41 7.51 -6.60
N ILE A 167 -24.25 7.65 -5.56
CA ILE A 167 -25.70 7.83 -5.71
C ILE A 167 -26.00 9.09 -6.51
N LYS A 168 -25.41 10.22 -6.14
CA LYS A 168 -25.58 11.49 -6.87
C LYS A 168 -25.14 11.43 -8.33
N MET A 169 -24.02 10.74 -8.61
CA MET A 169 -23.56 10.54 -10.00
C MET A 169 -24.55 9.70 -10.80
N ARG A 170 -25.14 8.67 -10.22
CA ARG A 170 -26.13 7.82 -10.88
C ARG A 170 -27.40 8.60 -11.23
N GLU A 171 -27.91 9.40 -10.29
CA GLU A 171 -29.07 10.29 -10.52
C GLU A 171 -28.84 11.30 -11.67
N LEU A 172 -27.58 11.74 -11.88
CA LEU A 172 -27.21 12.65 -12.97
C LEU A 172 -27.11 11.97 -14.34
N VAL A 173 -26.92 10.64 -14.37
CA VAL A 173 -26.81 9.86 -15.63
C VAL A 173 -28.16 9.31 -16.07
N ASP A 174 -29.02 8.95 -15.11
CA ASP A 174 -30.34 8.34 -15.34
C ASP A 174 -31.48 9.38 -15.49
N GLY A 175 -31.22 10.68 -15.27
CA GLY A 175 -32.15 11.81 -15.45
C GLY A 175 -31.84 12.62 -16.67
#